data_044576e7114424631deb31806ac58b0d
#
_entry.id   044576e7114424631deb31806ac58b0d
#
_cell.length_a   1.000
_cell.length_b   1.000
_cell.length_c   1.000
_cell.angle_alpha   90.00
_cell.angle_beta   90.00
_cell.angle_gamma   90.00
#
_symmetry.space_group_name_H-M   'P 1'
#
loop_
_entity.id
_entity.type
_entity.pdbx_description
1 polymer ?
#
loop_
_entity_poly.entity_id
_entity_poly.type
_entity_poly.pdbx_seq_one_letter_code
_entity_poly.pdbx_strand_id
1 'polypeptide(L)'
;MNRFVFLGMVFLLLPFSSHAQPIAHMPVPGGVAVVALPEDAIASSMRYSGKRVMTTRETGSQLAIVGLSLGAEPGTHHLEGKTRQGNPIRLAFEVRDKAYETQHITIKDKRKVNPEKRDMERISREQNKIR
;
A
#
# COMPACT_ATOMS: atom_id res chain seq x y z
N MET A 1 16.92 -2.55 68.20
CA MET A 1 16.28 -3.58 67.29
C MET A 1 15.61 -2.86 66.12
N ASN A 2 16.37 -2.62 65.06
CA ASN A 2 15.86 -1.91 63.85
C ASN A 2 15.34 -2.93 62.86
N ARG A 3 14.02 -2.89 62.59
CA ARG A 3 13.37 -3.68 61.54
C ARG A 3 13.28 -2.82 60.31
N PHE A 4 14.19 -3.01 59.34
CA PHE A 4 14.10 -2.46 57.99
C PHE A 4 13.00 -3.21 57.21
N VAL A 5 11.91 -2.52 56.91
CA VAL A 5 10.87 -3.00 55.98
C VAL A 5 11.31 -2.65 54.56
N PHE A 6 11.75 -3.67 53.78
CA PHE A 6 12.02 -3.54 52.38
C PHE A 6 10.68 -3.54 51.63
N LEU A 7 10.22 -2.36 51.19
CA LEU A 7 9.06 -2.21 50.31
C LEU A 7 9.48 -2.52 48.85
N GLY A 8 9.31 -3.78 48.43
CA GLY A 8 9.57 -4.21 47.04
C GLY A 8 8.56 -3.59 46.12
N MET A 9 9.00 -2.65 45.28
CA MET A 9 8.21 -2.06 44.18
C MET A 9 8.10 -3.06 43.02
N VAL A 10 6.98 -3.79 42.95
CA VAL A 10 6.67 -4.69 41.84
C VAL A 10 6.29 -3.82 40.63
N PHE A 11 7.22 -3.71 39.68
CA PHE A 11 6.98 -3.05 38.39
C PHE A 11 6.13 -4.00 37.52
N LEU A 12 4.82 -3.74 37.45
CA LEU A 12 3.89 -4.51 36.62
C LEU A 12 4.13 -4.15 35.14
N LEU A 13 4.91 -4.97 34.44
CA LEU A 13 5.09 -4.87 32.98
C LEU A 13 3.77 -5.26 32.31
N LEU A 14 2.94 -4.28 31.97
CA LEU A 14 1.77 -4.49 31.13
C LEU A 14 2.24 -4.77 29.70
N PRO A 15 1.86 -5.89 29.09
CA PRO A 15 2.18 -6.13 27.70
C PRO A 15 1.40 -5.11 26.84
N PHE A 16 2.12 -4.24 26.12
CA PHE A 16 1.54 -3.44 25.07
C PHE A 16 1.18 -4.36 23.90
N SER A 17 -0.09 -4.75 23.82
CA SER A 17 -0.62 -5.46 22.67
C SER A 17 -0.66 -4.49 21.48
N SER A 18 0.38 -4.54 20.63
CA SER A 18 0.39 -3.84 19.35
C SER A 18 -0.62 -4.51 18.42
N HIS A 19 -1.79 -3.90 18.26
CA HIS A 19 -2.79 -4.34 17.29
C HIS A 19 -2.39 -3.78 15.91
N ALA A 20 -1.90 -4.65 15.02
CA ALA A 20 -1.77 -4.30 13.62
C ALA A 20 -3.18 -4.04 13.06
N GLN A 21 -3.40 -2.87 12.46
CA GLN A 21 -4.69 -2.56 11.84
C GLN A 21 -4.86 -3.41 10.57
N PRO A 22 -6.05 -3.97 10.33
CA PRO A 22 -6.32 -4.69 9.09
C PRO A 22 -6.18 -3.76 7.89
N ILE A 23 -5.73 -4.31 6.77
CA ILE A 23 -5.60 -3.56 5.51
C ILE A 23 -7.00 -3.13 5.09
N ALA A 24 -7.22 -1.81 5.00
CA ALA A 24 -8.53 -1.27 4.63
C ALA A 24 -8.87 -1.64 3.17
N HIS A 25 -9.97 -2.37 2.97
CA HIS A 25 -10.54 -2.63 1.65
C HIS A 25 -11.31 -1.41 1.18
N MET A 26 -10.70 -0.62 0.30
CA MET A 26 -11.30 0.57 -0.31
C MET A 26 -11.04 0.56 -1.82
N PRO A 27 -11.80 -0.23 -2.59
CA PRO A 27 -11.61 -0.39 -4.03
C PRO A 27 -12.21 0.79 -4.80
N VAL A 28 -11.48 1.90 -4.81
CA VAL A 28 -11.79 3.12 -5.54
C VAL A 28 -10.53 3.60 -6.26
N PRO A 29 -10.59 4.44 -7.29
CA PRO A 29 -9.40 5.06 -7.88
C PRO A 29 -8.50 5.66 -6.79
N GLY A 30 -7.19 5.37 -6.83
CA GLY A 30 -6.24 5.76 -5.78
C GLY A 30 -6.31 4.96 -4.47
N GLY A 31 -7.19 3.98 -4.38
CA GLY A 31 -7.38 3.13 -3.21
C GLY A 31 -6.72 1.76 -3.31
N VAL A 32 -7.20 0.83 -2.49
CA VAL A 32 -6.69 -0.54 -2.39
C VAL A 32 -7.84 -1.54 -2.42
N ALA A 33 -7.76 -2.54 -3.30
CA ALA A 33 -8.64 -3.70 -3.27
C ALA A 33 -7.93 -4.88 -2.58
N VAL A 34 -8.62 -5.51 -1.65
CA VAL A 34 -8.19 -6.76 -1.01
C VAL A 34 -9.02 -7.88 -1.60
N VAL A 35 -8.36 -8.83 -2.27
CA VAL A 35 -9.01 -9.93 -3.00
C VAL A 35 -8.60 -11.25 -2.37
N ALA A 36 -9.57 -12.04 -1.93
CA ALA A 36 -9.32 -13.39 -1.42
C ALA A 36 -8.84 -14.30 -2.56
N LEU A 37 -7.79 -15.06 -2.30
CA LEU A 37 -7.24 -16.02 -3.25
C LEU A 37 -7.68 -17.44 -2.91
N PRO A 38 -7.95 -18.30 -3.91
CA PRO A 38 -8.12 -19.73 -3.71
C PRO A 38 -6.90 -20.35 -3.00
N GLU A 39 -7.10 -21.41 -2.24
CA GLU A 39 -6.01 -22.07 -1.51
C GLU A 39 -4.92 -22.64 -2.42
N ASP A 40 -5.30 -23.05 -3.63
CA ASP A 40 -4.40 -23.58 -4.64
C ASP A 40 -3.72 -22.50 -5.50
N ALA A 41 -4.03 -21.22 -5.29
CA ALA A 41 -3.41 -20.11 -6.01
C ALA A 41 -1.90 -20.00 -5.68
N ILE A 42 -1.09 -19.76 -6.70
CA ILE A 42 0.31 -19.39 -6.53
C ILE A 42 0.39 -17.89 -6.29
N ALA A 43 0.64 -17.49 -5.05
CA ALA A 43 0.73 -16.08 -4.62
C ALA A 43 1.66 -15.24 -5.53
N SER A 44 2.85 -15.76 -5.82
CA SER A 44 3.85 -15.05 -6.63
C SER A 44 3.47 -14.87 -8.10
N SER A 45 2.46 -15.61 -8.58
CA SER A 45 1.97 -15.50 -9.95
C SER A 45 0.94 -14.38 -10.14
N MET A 46 0.35 -13.87 -9.04
CA MET A 46 -0.76 -12.92 -9.09
C MET A 46 -0.34 -11.57 -9.69
N ARG A 47 -1.13 -11.10 -10.66
CA ARG A 47 -0.89 -9.87 -11.41
C ARG A 47 -2.17 -9.08 -11.61
N TYR A 48 -2.03 -7.76 -11.54
CA TYR A 48 -3.05 -6.80 -11.93
C TYR A 48 -2.47 -5.84 -12.96
N SER A 49 -3.14 -5.67 -14.10
CA SER A 49 -2.63 -4.87 -15.23
C SER A 49 -1.17 -5.22 -15.60
N GLY A 50 -0.85 -6.51 -15.65
CA GLY A 50 0.49 -7.02 -15.98
C GLY A 50 1.55 -6.89 -14.87
N LYS A 51 1.28 -6.15 -13.79
CA LYS A 51 2.21 -5.95 -12.66
C LYS A 51 1.95 -6.95 -11.53
N ARG A 52 3.00 -7.40 -10.87
CA ARG A 52 2.87 -8.25 -9.69
C ARG A 52 2.17 -7.49 -8.56
N VAL A 53 1.29 -8.18 -7.85
CA VAL A 53 0.62 -7.63 -6.67
C VAL A 53 1.24 -8.20 -5.40
N MET A 54 1.12 -7.46 -4.31
CA MET A 54 1.48 -7.95 -2.98
C MET A 54 0.48 -9.01 -2.55
N THR A 55 0.97 -10.09 -1.92
CA THR A 55 0.13 -11.12 -1.34
C THR A 55 0.51 -11.34 0.12
N THR A 56 -0.48 -11.59 0.96
CA THR A 56 -0.29 -11.87 2.39
C THR A 56 -1.18 -13.03 2.81
N ARG A 57 -0.99 -13.49 4.04
CA ARG A 57 -1.88 -14.46 4.66
C ARG A 57 -2.40 -13.86 5.97
N GLU A 58 -3.72 -13.83 6.11
CA GLU A 58 -4.38 -13.30 7.29
C GLU A 58 -5.46 -14.32 7.73
N THR A 59 -5.42 -14.68 9.00
CA THR A 59 -6.38 -15.63 9.62
C THR A 59 -6.55 -16.94 8.82
N GLY A 60 -5.44 -17.46 8.25
CA GLY A 60 -5.44 -18.68 7.42
C GLY A 60 -5.79 -18.44 5.94
N SER A 61 -6.38 -17.34 5.58
CA SER A 61 -6.74 -17.00 4.21
C SER A 61 -5.61 -16.29 3.47
N GLN A 62 -5.41 -16.64 2.21
CA GLN A 62 -4.46 -15.97 1.33
C GLN A 62 -5.14 -14.80 0.64
N LEU A 63 -4.54 -13.60 0.72
CA LEU A 63 -5.09 -12.36 0.19
C LEU A 63 -4.13 -11.73 -0.81
N ALA A 64 -4.66 -11.15 -1.87
CA ALA A 64 -3.94 -10.24 -2.76
C ALA A 64 -4.31 -8.79 -2.45
N ILE A 65 -3.30 -7.93 -2.35
CA ILE A 65 -3.42 -6.50 -2.10
C ILE A 65 -3.16 -5.78 -3.40
N VAL A 66 -4.21 -5.22 -3.98
CA VAL A 66 -4.18 -4.57 -5.30
C VAL A 66 -4.25 -3.06 -5.13
N GLY A 67 -3.15 -2.36 -5.39
CA GLY A 67 -3.15 -0.90 -5.46
C GLY A 67 -3.79 -0.42 -6.76
N LEU A 68 -4.75 0.48 -6.65
CA LEU A 68 -5.47 1.07 -7.78
C LEU A 68 -4.90 2.45 -8.10
N SER A 69 -4.61 2.72 -9.37
CA SER A 69 -4.19 4.06 -9.78
C SER A 69 -5.34 5.07 -9.64
N LEU A 70 -5.01 6.37 -9.53
CA LEU A 70 -6.03 7.43 -9.57
C LEU A 70 -6.81 7.45 -10.89
N GLY A 71 -6.19 7.00 -11.98
CA GLY A 71 -6.84 6.86 -13.29
C GLY A 71 -7.49 5.49 -13.53
N ALA A 72 -7.70 4.67 -12.49
CA ALA A 72 -8.46 3.44 -12.65
C ALA A 72 -9.93 3.78 -12.91
N GLU A 73 -10.51 3.19 -13.94
CA GLU A 73 -11.92 3.39 -14.24
C GLU A 73 -12.80 2.61 -13.25
N PRO A 74 -13.96 3.13 -12.84
CA PRO A 74 -14.95 2.36 -12.10
C PRO A 74 -15.46 1.18 -12.93
N GLY A 75 -15.78 0.05 -12.26
CA GLY A 75 -16.30 -1.15 -12.90
C GLY A 75 -15.56 -2.43 -12.49
N THR A 76 -15.81 -3.50 -13.24
CA THR A 76 -15.23 -4.82 -12.95
C THR A 76 -13.79 -4.91 -13.44
N HIS A 77 -12.88 -5.13 -12.52
CA HIS A 77 -11.47 -5.41 -12.77
C HIS A 77 -11.13 -6.88 -12.51
N HIS A 78 -9.99 -7.32 -13.01
CA HIS A 78 -9.57 -8.71 -12.90
C HIS A 78 -8.14 -8.81 -12.38
N LEU A 79 -7.96 -9.70 -11.42
CA LEU A 79 -6.68 -10.18 -10.96
C LEU A 79 -6.40 -11.52 -11.65
N GLU A 80 -5.21 -11.68 -12.22
CA GLU A 80 -4.84 -12.86 -12.99
C GLU A 80 -3.68 -13.61 -12.31
N GLY A 81 -3.64 -14.92 -12.48
CA GLY A 81 -2.59 -15.75 -11.92
C GLY A 81 -2.68 -17.20 -12.35
N LYS A 82 -2.05 -18.07 -11.56
CA LYS A 82 -2.04 -19.54 -11.81
C LYS A 82 -2.28 -20.33 -10.53
N THR A 83 -2.90 -21.50 -10.66
CA THR A 83 -2.97 -22.51 -9.62
C THR A 83 -1.64 -23.28 -9.49
N ARG A 84 -1.48 -24.07 -8.43
CA ARG A 84 -0.33 -25.00 -8.26
C ARG A 84 -0.26 -26.04 -9.38
N GLN A 85 -1.40 -26.36 -10.01
CA GLN A 85 -1.46 -27.27 -11.17
C GLN A 85 -1.11 -26.59 -12.50
N GLY A 86 -0.86 -25.25 -12.49
CA GLY A 86 -0.52 -24.48 -13.67
C GLY A 86 -1.73 -23.89 -14.41
N ASN A 87 -2.97 -24.15 -13.96
CA ASN A 87 -4.17 -23.62 -14.56
C ASN A 87 -4.29 -22.09 -14.37
N PRO A 88 -4.77 -21.34 -15.36
CA PRO A 88 -4.98 -19.92 -15.21
C PRO A 88 -6.11 -19.61 -14.22
N ILE A 89 -5.93 -18.58 -13.40
CA ILE A 89 -6.95 -18.02 -12.52
C ILE A 89 -7.24 -16.60 -12.96
N ARG A 90 -8.53 -16.24 -12.96
CA ARG A 90 -9.02 -14.88 -13.17
C ARG A 90 -10.07 -14.55 -12.12
N LEU A 91 -9.75 -13.63 -11.20
CA LEU A 91 -10.61 -13.23 -10.09
C LEU A 91 -11.13 -11.82 -10.36
N ALA A 92 -12.45 -11.68 -10.41
CA ALA A 92 -13.09 -10.38 -10.59
C ALA A 92 -13.21 -9.65 -9.25
N PHE A 93 -13.07 -8.31 -9.28
CA PHE A 93 -13.41 -7.42 -8.17
C PHE A 93 -13.93 -6.10 -8.72
N GLU A 94 -14.78 -5.41 -7.94
CA GLU A 94 -15.40 -4.16 -8.34
C GLU A 94 -14.59 -2.95 -7.85
N VAL A 95 -14.34 -2.00 -8.75
CA VAL A 95 -13.81 -0.68 -8.44
C VAL A 95 -14.97 0.31 -8.47
N ARG A 96 -15.25 0.92 -7.32
CA ARG A 96 -16.32 1.90 -7.16
C ARG A 96 -15.84 3.29 -7.56
N ASP A 97 -16.76 4.12 -8.02
CA ASP A 97 -16.47 5.53 -8.27
C ASP A 97 -16.19 6.28 -6.96
N LYS A 98 -15.32 7.29 -7.06
CA LYS A 98 -15.02 8.21 -5.96
C LYS A 98 -14.70 9.60 -6.49
N ALA A 99 -15.54 10.57 -6.13
CA ALA A 99 -15.24 11.96 -6.36
C ALA A 99 -14.17 12.45 -5.36
N TYR A 100 -13.13 13.09 -5.88
CA TYR A 100 -12.08 13.73 -5.08
C TYR A 100 -12.26 15.25 -5.12
N GLU A 101 -12.09 15.91 -3.98
CA GLU A 101 -12.04 17.36 -3.93
C GLU A 101 -10.81 17.86 -4.67
N THR A 102 -11.03 18.85 -5.54
CA THR A 102 -9.94 19.48 -6.30
C THR A 102 -9.51 20.74 -5.58
N GLN A 103 -8.25 20.79 -5.16
CA GLN A 103 -7.63 21.99 -4.61
C GLN A 103 -6.81 22.71 -5.66
N HIS A 104 -7.15 23.95 -5.96
CA HIS A 104 -6.39 24.80 -6.87
C HIS A 104 -5.33 25.57 -6.09
N ILE A 105 -4.07 25.26 -6.33
CA ILE A 105 -2.92 25.91 -5.69
C ILE A 105 -2.32 26.92 -6.68
N THR A 106 -2.31 28.19 -6.30
CA THR A 106 -1.62 29.24 -7.07
C THR A 106 -0.22 29.46 -6.53
N ILE A 107 0.79 29.18 -7.34
CA ILE A 107 2.19 29.42 -6.99
C ILE A 107 2.58 30.78 -7.53
N LYS A 108 2.88 31.74 -6.63
CA LYS A 108 3.27 33.12 -6.98
C LYS A 108 4.57 33.18 -7.77
N ASP A 109 5.55 32.35 -7.41
CA ASP A 109 6.83 32.26 -8.09
C ASP A 109 6.80 31.17 -9.17
N LYS A 110 6.51 31.57 -10.40
CA LYS A 110 6.42 30.68 -11.57
C LYS A 110 7.71 29.92 -11.84
N ARG A 111 8.88 30.42 -11.42
CA ARG A 111 10.19 29.80 -11.58
C ARG A 111 10.31 28.47 -10.80
N LYS A 112 9.55 28.32 -9.71
CA LYS A 112 9.49 27.07 -8.95
C LYS A 112 8.77 25.93 -9.70
N VAL A 113 7.92 26.29 -10.68
CA VAL A 113 7.15 25.33 -11.51
C VAL A 113 7.82 25.17 -12.87
N ASN A 114 8.26 26.28 -13.48
CA ASN A 114 8.97 26.32 -14.75
C ASN A 114 10.39 26.87 -14.52
N PRO A 115 11.37 26.01 -14.19
CA PRO A 115 12.71 26.43 -13.90
C PRO A 115 13.37 27.11 -15.11
N GLU A 116 14.14 28.18 -14.88
CA GLU A 116 14.95 28.84 -15.92
C GLU A 116 16.13 27.94 -16.33
N LYS A 117 16.76 28.25 -17.48
CA LYS A 117 17.90 27.48 -17.98
C LYS A 117 19.01 27.28 -16.94
N ARG A 118 19.36 28.33 -16.19
CA ARG A 118 20.37 28.28 -15.10
C ARG A 118 19.99 27.29 -13.97
N ASP A 119 18.67 27.17 -13.68
CA ASP A 119 18.18 26.23 -12.67
C ASP A 119 18.29 24.81 -13.17
N MET A 120 17.94 24.57 -14.44
CA MET A 120 18.09 23.27 -15.09
C MET A 120 19.54 22.81 -15.15
N GLU A 121 20.47 23.71 -15.45
CA GLU A 121 21.90 23.41 -15.42
C GLU A 121 22.40 23.04 -14.02
N ARG A 122 21.89 23.71 -12.98
CA ARG A 122 22.20 23.38 -11.59
C ARG A 122 21.63 22.00 -11.22
N ILE A 123 20.37 21.76 -11.52
CA ILE A 123 19.69 20.48 -11.28
C ILE A 123 20.46 19.33 -11.92
N SER A 124 20.86 19.48 -13.19
CA SER A 124 21.64 18.46 -13.91
C SER A 124 22.99 18.18 -13.26
N ARG A 125 23.71 19.22 -12.80
CA ARG A 125 24.98 19.04 -12.07
C ARG A 125 24.79 18.33 -10.74
N GLU A 126 23.71 18.65 -10.00
CA GLU A 126 23.39 18.02 -8.72
C GLU A 126 22.96 16.56 -8.88
N GLN A 127 22.16 16.25 -9.89
CA GLN A 127 21.76 14.87 -10.21
C GLN A 127 22.97 13.98 -10.58
N ASN A 128 23.94 14.52 -11.30
CA ASN A 128 25.14 13.79 -11.67
C ASN A 128 26.08 13.49 -10.48
N LYS A 129 25.94 14.21 -9.36
CA LYS A 129 26.69 13.93 -8.11
C LYS A 129 26.06 12.81 -7.27
N ILE A 130 24.79 12.51 -7.48
CA ILE A 130 24.02 11.53 -6.69
C ILE A 130 24.06 10.13 -7.33
N ARG A 131 24.44 10.04 -8.61
CA ARG A 131 24.65 8.77 -9.33
C ARG A 131 26.07 8.23 -9.09
#